data_59361f61da795675e4fba5ed01dd8eb8
#
_entry.id   59361f61da795675e4fba5ed01dd8eb8
#
_cell.length_a   1.000
_cell.length_b   1.000
_cell.length_c   1.000
_cell.angle_alpha   90.00
_cell.angle_beta   90.00
_cell.angle_gamma   90.00
#
_symmetry.space_group_name_H-M   'P 1'
#
loop_
_entity.id
_entity.type
_entity.pdbx_description
1 polymer ?
#
loop_
_entity_poly.entity_id
_entity_poly.type
_entity_poly.pdbx_seq_one_letter_code
_entity_poly.pdbx_strand_id
1 'polypeptide(L)'
;MAGSVIQGENYRISVLTESLVRLEYSEDGVFEDGQTQVVQNRDFGPVACEVVETEEVLDLHTEHLHLHFEKGPFAPDRLFIELKGQYAVYGSRWHYGDQPETLKGTSRTLDEVDGAMELEDGILSKAGYALLDDSSSYLYDVESGFRARPFPEVDLYFFGYGRDYLGALKDFY
;
A
#
# COMPACT_ATOMS: atom_id res chain seq x y z
N MET A 1 3.03 19.63 8.76
CA MET A 1 1.77 18.92 8.93
C MET A 1 2.13 17.45 9.08
N ALA A 2 1.55 16.74 10.02
CA ALA A 2 1.72 15.31 10.16
C ALA A 2 1.35 14.64 8.84
N GLY A 3 1.93 13.47 8.55
CA GLY A 3 1.86 12.75 7.29
C GLY A 3 0.60 13.02 6.50
N SER A 4 0.72 13.31 5.22
CA SER A 4 -0.41 13.85 4.47
C SER A 4 -1.47 12.77 4.30
N VAL A 5 -2.55 12.91 5.01
CA VAL A 5 -3.77 12.12 4.85
C VAL A 5 -4.78 12.94 4.07
N ILE A 6 -5.17 12.45 2.93
CA ILE A 6 -6.23 13.02 2.09
C ILE A 6 -7.43 12.07 2.21
N GLN A 7 -8.56 12.60 2.68
CA GLN A 7 -9.75 11.82 2.89
C GLN A 7 -10.96 12.47 2.23
N GLY A 8 -11.64 11.71 1.40
CA GLY A 8 -12.96 12.03 0.85
C GLY A 8 -14.08 11.28 1.56
N GLU A 9 -15.22 11.19 0.92
CA GLU A 9 -16.40 10.50 1.49
C GLU A 9 -16.15 8.98 1.62
N ASN A 10 -15.59 8.36 0.57
CA ASN A 10 -15.44 6.90 0.47
C ASN A 10 -14.00 6.44 0.31
N TYR A 11 -13.03 7.35 0.30
CA TYR A 11 -11.63 7.01 0.15
C TYR A 11 -10.75 7.72 1.16
N ARG A 12 -9.64 7.10 1.49
CA ARG A 12 -8.56 7.72 2.26
C ARG A 12 -7.21 7.31 1.67
N ILE A 13 -6.35 8.29 1.43
CA ILE A 13 -5.00 8.10 0.92
C ILE A 13 -4.04 8.68 1.93
N SER A 14 -3.17 7.84 2.48
CA SER A 14 -2.19 8.21 3.49
C SER A 14 -0.78 8.04 2.94
N VAL A 15 -0.03 9.14 2.88
CA VAL A 15 1.39 9.12 2.49
C VAL A 15 2.21 8.81 3.73
N LEU A 16 2.77 7.61 3.78
CA LEU A 16 3.54 7.12 4.94
C LEU A 16 5.02 7.47 4.80
N THR A 17 5.60 7.27 3.61
CA THR A 17 6.94 7.73 3.24
C THR A 17 6.94 8.30 1.83
N GLU A 18 8.08 8.77 1.32
CA GLU A 18 8.21 9.22 -0.08
C GLU A 18 7.88 8.10 -1.10
N SER A 19 7.93 6.84 -0.67
CA SER A 19 7.77 5.64 -1.49
C SER A 19 6.65 4.70 -1.04
N LEU A 20 6.00 4.97 0.10
CA LEU A 20 4.98 4.12 0.70
C LEU A 20 3.68 4.89 0.89
N VAL A 21 2.62 4.40 0.25
CA VAL A 21 1.28 5.01 0.33
C VAL A 21 0.26 3.95 0.71
N ARG A 22 -0.62 4.26 1.67
CA ARG A 22 -1.80 3.46 2.01
C ARG A 22 -3.00 3.99 1.24
N LEU A 23 -3.74 3.07 0.63
CA LEU A 23 -4.92 3.31 -0.18
C LEU A 23 -6.11 2.59 0.47
N GLU A 24 -7.12 3.34 0.85
CA GLU A 24 -8.30 2.78 1.51
C GLU A 24 -9.56 3.22 0.77
N TYR A 25 -10.50 2.29 0.62
CA TYR A 25 -11.83 2.56 0.07
C TYR A 25 -12.88 1.82 0.87
N SER A 26 -13.91 2.53 1.30
CA SER A 26 -15.06 1.99 2.02
C SER A 26 -16.34 2.60 1.49
N GLU A 27 -17.36 1.79 1.17
CA GLU A 27 -18.64 2.28 0.68
C GLU A 27 -19.38 3.12 1.73
N ASP A 28 -19.17 2.81 3.02
CA ASP A 28 -19.77 3.51 4.14
C ASP A 28 -18.92 4.69 4.65
N GLY A 29 -17.75 4.94 4.07
CA GLY A 29 -16.82 6.00 4.48
C GLY A 29 -16.20 5.78 5.86
N VAL A 30 -16.26 4.57 6.39
CA VAL A 30 -15.66 4.19 7.67
C VAL A 30 -14.34 3.48 7.41
N PHE A 31 -13.28 3.91 8.09
CA PHE A 31 -11.93 3.39 7.91
C PHE A 31 -11.37 2.84 9.22
N GLU A 32 -10.62 1.76 9.15
CA GLU A 32 -10.04 1.11 10.33
C GLU A 32 -8.62 1.62 10.59
N ASP A 33 -8.38 2.13 11.79
CA ASP A 33 -7.08 2.65 12.22
C ASP A 33 -6.35 1.70 13.19
N GLY A 34 -7.01 0.63 13.62
CA GLY A 34 -6.43 -0.36 14.50
C GLY A 34 -5.22 -1.08 13.90
N GLN A 35 -4.38 -1.60 14.76
CA GLN A 35 -3.31 -2.51 14.33
C GLN A 35 -3.92 -3.76 13.70
N THR A 36 -3.22 -4.30 12.70
CA THR A 36 -3.60 -5.58 12.12
C THR A 36 -2.56 -6.65 12.44
N GLN A 37 -2.88 -7.88 12.10
CA GLN A 37 -1.92 -8.99 12.20
C GLN A 37 -0.65 -8.75 11.36
N VAL A 38 -0.72 -7.93 10.32
CA VAL A 38 0.39 -7.65 9.40
C VAL A 38 0.97 -6.26 9.64
N VAL A 39 0.13 -5.24 9.85
CA VAL A 39 0.56 -3.84 9.97
C VAL A 39 0.34 -3.35 11.39
N GLN A 40 1.43 -3.11 12.11
CA GLN A 40 1.41 -2.69 13.51
C GLN A 40 1.73 -1.21 13.71
N ASN A 41 2.50 -0.61 12.81
CA ASN A 41 2.87 0.79 12.88
C ASN A 41 2.59 1.50 11.54
N ARG A 42 2.05 2.70 11.61
CA ARG A 42 1.80 3.60 10.47
C ARG A 42 2.33 5.00 10.71
N ASP A 43 3.07 5.21 11.78
CA ASP A 43 3.67 6.50 12.12
C ASP A 43 5.12 6.57 11.63
N PHE A 44 5.30 7.13 10.46
CA PHE A 44 6.60 7.38 9.83
C PHE A 44 7.03 8.86 9.94
N GLY A 45 6.23 9.68 10.63
CA GLY A 45 6.45 11.10 10.70
C GLY A 45 5.94 11.89 9.48
N PRO A 46 6.24 13.18 9.41
CA PRO A 46 5.75 14.04 8.33
C PRO A 46 6.49 13.78 7.02
N VAL A 47 5.74 13.64 5.94
CA VAL A 47 6.25 13.48 4.57
C VAL A 47 5.89 14.72 3.74
N ALA A 48 6.85 15.25 2.99
CA ALA A 48 6.60 16.35 2.07
C ALA A 48 5.87 15.83 0.83
N CYS A 49 4.68 16.35 0.57
CA CYS A 49 3.97 16.04 -0.68
C CYS A 49 3.23 17.28 -1.19
N GLU A 50 3.10 17.34 -2.51
CA GLU A 50 2.26 18.32 -3.20
C GLU A 50 0.94 17.64 -3.56
N VAL A 51 -0.17 18.30 -3.25
CA VAL A 51 -1.51 17.79 -3.52
C VAL A 51 -2.25 18.82 -4.35
N VAL A 52 -2.72 18.40 -5.52
CA VAL A 52 -3.62 19.16 -6.37
C VAL A 52 -4.96 18.45 -6.40
N GLU A 53 -5.97 19.08 -5.84
CA GLU A 53 -7.28 18.46 -5.68
C GLU A 53 -8.37 19.34 -6.29
N THR A 54 -9.23 18.71 -7.08
CA THR A 54 -10.45 19.29 -7.65
C THR A 54 -11.68 18.51 -7.15
N GLU A 55 -12.87 18.85 -7.63
CA GLU A 55 -14.08 18.07 -7.34
C GLU A 55 -13.99 16.63 -7.89
N GLU A 56 -13.30 16.45 -9.03
CA GLU A 56 -13.27 15.19 -9.78
C GLU A 56 -11.97 14.42 -9.64
N VAL A 57 -10.84 15.10 -9.40
CA VAL A 57 -9.50 14.53 -9.50
C VAL A 57 -8.65 14.90 -8.30
N LEU A 58 -7.83 13.96 -7.87
CA LEU A 58 -6.77 14.12 -6.91
C LEU A 58 -5.44 13.71 -7.56
N ASP A 59 -4.49 14.64 -7.65
CA ASP A 59 -3.09 14.38 -8.00
C ASP A 59 -2.21 14.60 -6.77
N LEU A 60 -1.41 13.61 -6.44
CA LEU A 60 -0.50 13.65 -5.30
C LEU A 60 0.93 13.34 -5.76
N HIS A 61 1.86 14.21 -5.40
CA HIS A 61 3.27 14.05 -5.73
C HIS A 61 4.11 14.02 -4.46
N THR A 62 4.86 12.94 -4.26
CA THR A 62 6.00 12.90 -3.35
C THR A 62 7.29 13.13 -4.16
N GLU A 63 8.46 13.02 -3.55
CA GLU A 63 9.73 12.99 -4.28
C GLU A 63 9.79 11.79 -5.24
N HIS A 64 9.28 10.63 -4.82
CA HIS A 64 9.44 9.35 -5.52
C HIS A 64 8.22 8.93 -6.34
N LEU A 65 7.02 9.40 -6.00
CA LEU A 65 5.76 8.93 -6.57
C LEU A 65 4.92 10.06 -7.16
N HIS A 66 4.13 9.71 -8.19
CA HIS A 66 2.97 10.45 -8.64
C HIS A 66 1.76 9.54 -8.58
N LEU A 67 0.79 9.87 -7.74
CA LEU A 67 -0.51 9.22 -7.67
C LEU A 67 -1.55 10.09 -8.35
N HIS A 68 -2.32 9.49 -9.25
CA HIS A 68 -3.47 10.10 -9.90
C HIS A 68 -4.72 9.31 -9.56
N PHE A 69 -5.76 9.99 -9.12
CA PHE A 69 -7.03 9.38 -8.77
C PHE A 69 -8.22 10.21 -9.26
N GLU A 70 -9.00 9.66 -10.18
CA GLU A 70 -10.33 10.16 -10.52
C GLU A 70 -11.31 9.67 -9.44
N LYS A 71 -11.87 10.61 -8.66
CA LYS A 71 -12.67 10.33 -7.48
C LYS A 71 -13.86 9.43 -7.78
N GLY A 72 -14.06 8.43 -6.95
CA GLY A 72 -15.08 7.40 -7.07
C GLY A 72 -14.59 6.04 -6.58
N PRO A 73 -15.26 4.94 -6.89
CA PRO A 73 -14.77 3.61 -6.59
C PRO A 73 -13.40 3.36 -7.24
N PHE A 74 -12.50 2.71 -6.53
CA PHE A 74 -11.20 2.34 -7.09
C PHE A 74 -11.38 1.43 -8.30
N ALA A 75 -10.78 1.84 -9.42
CA ALA A 75 -10.84 1.11 -10.67
C ALA A 75 -9.54 1.31 -11.49
N PRO A 76 -9.18 0.39 -12.39
CA PRO A 76 -7.94 0.46 -13.16
C PRO A 76 -7.79 1.70 -14.04
N ASP A 77 -8.90 2.25 -14.51
CA ASP A 77 -8.96 3.46 -15.33
C ASP A 77 -8.99 4.76 -14.52
N ARG A 78 -9.15 4.67 -13.18
CA ARG A 78 -9.30 5.83 -12.28
C ARG A 78 -8.13 6.05 -11.35
N LEU A 79 -7.43 4.99 -10.96
CA LEU A 79 -6.34 5.07 -9.98
C LEU A 79 -5.07 4.44 -10.54
N PHE A 80 -4.04 5.26 -10.64
CA PHE A 80 -2.70 4.78 -10.96
C PHE A 80 -1.63 5.46 -10.11
N ILE A 81 -0.48 4.79 -9.97
CA ILE A 81 0.71 5.33 -9.32
C ILE A 81 1.91 5.09 -10.22
N GLU A 82 2.67 6.15 -10.46
CA GLU A 82 3.94 6.12 -11.20
C GLU A 82 5.12 6.39 -10.28
N LEU A 83 6.21 5.67 -10.49
CA LEU A 83 7.49 5.97 -9.86
C LEU A 83 8.21 7.07 -10.63
N LYS A 84 8.89 7.96 -9.92
CA LYS A 84 9.57 9.14 -10.46
C LYS A 84 11.09 9.02 -10.35
N GLY A 85 11.80 9.76 -11.23
CA GLY A 85 13.24 9.96 -11.14
C GLY A 85 14.03 8.63 -11.16
N GLN A 86 14.95 8.48 -10.23
CA GLN A 86 15.81 7.29 -10.13
C GLN A 86 15.08 6.01 -9.67
N TYR A 87 13.87 6.16 -9.11
CA TYR A 87 13.04 5.02 -8.70
C TYR A 87 12.24 4.45 -9.86
N ALA A 88 12.04 5.23 -10.93
CA ALA A 88 11.36 4.78 -12.13
C ALA A 88 12.15 3.66 -12.82
N VAL A 89 11.48 2.56 -13.13
CA VAL A 89 11.96 1.50 -13.99
C VAL A 89 11.00 1.33 -15.17
N TYR A 90 11.42 0.67 -16.23
CA TYR A 90 10.55 0.44 -17.37
C TYR A 90 9.27 -0.30 -16.93
N GLY A 91 8.09 0.30 -17.23
CA GLY A 91 6.80 -0.26 -16.81
C GLY A 91 6.44 -0.02 -15.34
N SER A 92 7.07 0.94 -14.65
CA SER A 92 6.84 1.26 -13.24
C SER A 92 5.57 2.10 -12.98
N ARG A 93 4.56 1.95 -13.80
CA ARG A 93 3.20 2.45 -13.54
C ARG A 93 2.32 1.30 -13.11
N TRP A 94 1.72 1.44 -11.94
CA TRP A 94 0.70 0.55 -11.43
C TRP A 94 -0.68 1.14 -11.67
N HIS A 95 -1.61 0.33 -12.15
CA HIS A 95 -3.04 0.64 -12.12
C HIS A 95 -3.72 -0.20 -11.05
N TYR A 96 -4.78 0.32 -10.45
CA TYR A 96 -5.54 -0.43 -9.46
C TYR A 96 -5.95 -1.81 -10.00
N GLY A 97 -5.64 -2.83 -9.24
CA GLY A 97 -5.89 -4.23 -9.62
C GLY A 97 -4.71 -4.94 -10.28
N ASP A 98 -3.69 -4.21 -10.76
CA ASP A 98 -2.48 -4.84 -11.29
C ASP A 98 -1.72 -5.59 -10.18
N GLN A 99 -1.29 -6.81 -10.50
CA GLN A 99 -0.47 -7.63 -9.60
C GLN A 99 0.93 -7.81 -10.21
N PRO A 100 1.97 -7.21 -9.65
CA PRO A 100 3.32 -7.40 -10.14
C PRO A 100 3.83 -8.81 -9.80
N GLU A 101 4.66 -9.37 -10.67
CA GLU A 101 5.43 -10.55 -10.30
C GLU A 101 6.46 -10.17 -9.24
N THR A 102 6.28 -10.68 -8.01
CA THR A 102 7.19 -10.40 -6.89
C THR A 102 8.44 -11.28 -6.96
N LEU A 103 9.47 -10.87 -6.21
CA LEU A 103 10.67 -11.70 -6.01
C LEU A 103 10.42 -12.85 -5.03
N LYS A 104 9.17 -13.00 -4.62
CA LYS A 104 8.68 -13.90 -3.60
C LYS A 104 9.15 -13.50 -2.19
N GLY A 105 8.45 -14.02 -1.23
CA GLY A 105 8.73 -13.84 0.18
C GLY A 105 9.40 -15.07 0.78
N THR A 106 8.86 -15.48 1.91
CA THR A 106 9.27 -16.69 2.62
C THR A 106 8.13 -17.69 2.67
N SER A 107 8.41 -18.85 3.21
CA SER A 107 7.41 -19.81 3.63
C SER A 107 7.23 -19.74 5.14
N ARG A 108 6.01 -19.96 5.62
CA ARG A 108 5.72 -19.99 7.06
C ARG A 108 6.41 -21.12 7.78
N THR A 109 6.51 -22.26 7.12
CA THR A 109 7.17 -23.45 7.66
C THR A 109 7.72 -24.29 6.52
N LEU A 110 8.79 -25.03 6.82
CA LEU A 110 9.35 -26.08 5.96
C LEU A 110 9.03 -27.48 6.49
N ASP A 111 8.17 -27.57 7.51
CA ASP A 111 7.76 -28.86 8.07
C ASP A 111 7.03 -29.70 7.01
N GLU A 112 7.39 -30.98 6.93
CA GLU A 112 6.82 -31.93 5.98
C GLU A 112 7.04 -31.59 4.48
N VAL A 113 7.96 -30.66 4.17
CA VAL A 113 8.33 -30.32 2.79
C VAL A 113 9.32 -31.35 2.26
N ASP A 114 8.95 -32.04 1.18
CA ASP A 114 9.81 -32.95 0.43
C ASP A 114 10.04 -32.40 -0.98
N GLY A 115 11.08 -31.60 -1.12
CA GLY A 115 11.47 -30.99 -2.39
C GLY A 115 11.11 -29.51 -2.50
N ALA A 116 10.66 -29.07 -3.68
CA ALA A 116 10.31 -27.68 -3.96
C ALA A 116 8.94 -27.32 -3.36
N MET A 117 8.85 -26.10 -2.82
CA MET A 117 7.59 -25.54 -2.37
C MET A 117 7.34 -24.18 -3.01
N GLU A 118 6.08 -23.79 -3.10
CA GLU A 118 5.69 -22.46 -3.52
C GLU A 118 5.93 -21.45 -2.40
N LEU A 119 6.58 -20.34 -2.72
CA LEU A 119 6.80 -19.24 -1.78
C LEU A 119 5.68 -18.21 -1.94
N GLU A 120 5.29 -17.60 -0.82
CA GLU A 120 4.32 -16.51 -0.80
C GLU A 120 4.87 -15.27 -1.51
N ASP A 121 3.98 -14.40 -1.98
CA ASP A 121 4.37 -13.12 -2.54
C ASP A 121 4.97 -12.20 -1.47
N GLY A 122 5.94 -11.39 -1.88
CA GLY A 122 6.64 -10.45 -1.03
C GLY A 122 6.42 -9.01 -1.48
N ILE A 123 7.05 -8.07 -0.77
CA ILE A 123 6.96 -6.63 -1.03
C ILE A 123 8.03 -6.12 -2.02
N LEU A 124 8.76 -6.99 -2.69
CA LEU A 124 9.79 -6.66 -3.66
C LEU A 124 9.44 -7.22 -5.03
N SER A 125 9.68 -6.46 -6.08
CA SER A 125 9.51 -6.90 -7.47
C SER A 125 10.52 -6.26 -8.41
N LYS A 126 10.64 -6.81 -9.63
CA LYS A 126 11.42 -6.19 -10.71
C LYS A 126 10.67 -5.04 -11.40
N ALA A 127 9.36 -4.94 -11.22
CA ALA A 127 8.55 -3.84 -11.73
C ALA A 127 8.81 -2.51 -10.98
N GLY A 128 9.54 -2.55 -9.86
CA GLY A 128 9.87 -1.41 -9.04
C GLY A 128 8.80 -1.07 -8.00
N TYR A 129 7.69 -1.78 -7.99
CA TYR A 129 6.63 -1.65 -6.99
C TYR A 129 6.07 -3.00 -6.58
N ALA A 130 5.50 -3.05 -5.40
CA ALA A 130 4.75 -4.19 -4.90
C ALA A 130 3.58 -3.71 -4.06
N LEU A 131 2.66 -4.61 -3.76
CA LEU A 131 1.46 -4.35 -2.99
C LEU A 131 1.39 -5.29 -1.80
N LEU A 132 0.96 -4.74 -0.68
CA LEU A 132 0.50 -5.49 0.47
C LEU A 132 -1.00 -5.25 0.62
N ASP A 133 -1.79 -6.31 0.48
CA ASP A 133 -3.24 -6.27 0.69
C ASP A 133 -3.55 -6.66 2.14
N ASP A 134 -3.95 -5.68 2.93
CA ASP A 134 -4.31 -5.84 4.34
C ASP A 134 -5.82 -5.90 4.57
N SER A 135 -6.62 -5.85 3.48
CA SER A 135 -8.09 -5.74 3.54
C SER A 135 -8.76 -6.87 4.33
N SER A 136 -8.19 -8.07 4.30
CA SER A 136 -8.73 -9.25 4.99
C SER A 136 -8.00 -9.63 6.28
N SER A 137 -6.96 -8.89 6.67
CA SER A 137 -6.21 -9.16 7.89
C SER A 137 -7.04 -8.95 9.14
N TYR A 138 -6.83 -9.80 10.14
CA TYR A 138 -7.44 -9.61 11.46
C TYR A 138 -6.85 -8.38 12.13
N LEU A 139 -7.72 -7.63 12.81
CA LEU A 139 -7.30 -6.58 13.72
C LEU A 139 -6.67 -7.19 14.96
N TYR A 140 -5.66 -6.53 15.48
CA TYR A 140 -4.94 -6.95 16.69
C TYR A 140 -5.07 -5.90 17.78
N ASP A 141 -5.42 -6.34 18.94
CA ASP A 141 -5.47 -5.54 20.16
C ASP A 141 -4.79 -6.31 21.30
N VAL A 142 -3.95 -5.61 22.08
CA VAL A 142 -3.13 -6.23 23.13
C VAL A 142 -3.98 -6.89 24.22
N GLU A 143 -5.18 -6.37 24.49
CA GLU A 143 -6.05 -6.87 25.56
C GLU A 143 -7.01 -7.95 25.06
N SER A 144 -7.59 -7.75 23.87
CA SER A 144 -8.63 -8.62 23.31
C SER A 144 -8.13 -9.63 22.28
N GLY A 145 -6.86 -9.50 21.82
CA GLY A 145 -6.26 -10.37 20.83
C GLY A 145 -6.75 -10.07 19.41
N PHE A 146 -6.93 -11.11 18.59
CA PHE A 146 -7.33 -10.97 17.20
C PHE A 146 -8.85 -10.94 17.04
N ARG A 147 -9.34 -10.02 16.21
CA ARG A 147 -10.76 -9.93 15.81
C ARG A 147 -10.89 -9.68 14.30
N ALA A 148 -11.98 -10.14 13.70
CA ALA A 148 -12.28 -9.82 12.30
C ALA A 148 -12.55 -8.33 12.12
N ARG A 149 -12.31 -7.80 10.92
CA ARG A 149 -12.71 -6.45 10.57
C ARG A 149 -14.24 -6.30 10.68
N PRO A 150 -14.72 -5.18 11.21
CA PRO A 150 -16.17 -4.99 11.45
C PRO A 150 -16.96 -4.73 10.16
N PHE A 151 -16.29 -4.32 9.09
CA PHE A 151 -16.89 -3.97 7.80
C PHE A 151 -15.92 -4.29 6.66
N PRO A 152 -16.43 -4.57 5.43
CA PRO A 152 -15.58 -4.74 4.28
C PRO A 152 -14.98 -3.40 3.84
N GLU A 153 -13.70 -3.39 3.58
CA GLU A 153 -12.97 -2.24 3.04
C GLU A 153 -11.83 -2.71 2.14
N VAL A 154 -11.34 -1.82 1.28
CA VAL A 154 -10.05 -1.97 0.61
C VAL A 154 -9.00 -1.30 1.48
N ASP A 155 -7.92 -1.99 1.79
CA ASP A 155 -6.78 -1.49 2.58
C ASP A 155 -5.48 -2.02 1.98
N LEU A 156 -4.90 -1.23 1.07
CA LEU A 156 -3.72 -1.60 0.30
C LEU A 156 -2.55 -0.71 0.67
N TYR A 157 -1.36 -1.27 0.71
CA TYR A 157 -0.10 -0.55 0.83
C TYR A 157 0.68 -0.70 -0.46
N PHE A 158 0.94 0.43 -1.11
CA PHE A 158 1.75 0.49 -2.31
C PHE A 158 3.21 0.83 -1.94
N PHE A 159 4.12 -0.09 -2.23
CA PHE A 159 5.56 0.03 -2.03
C PHE A 159 6.24 0.40 -3.34
N GLY A 160 6.58 1.67 -3.56
CA GLY A 160 7.17 2.19 -4.79
C GLY A 160 8.66 2.53 -4.63
N TYR A 161 9.49 1.55 -4.36
CA TYR A 161 10.91 1.73 -4.04
C TYR A 161 11.85 1.55 -5.24
N GLY A 162 11.33 1.29 -6.44
CA GLY A 162 12.18 1.02 -7.59
C GLY A 162 13.07 -0.19 -7.35
N ARG A 163 14.38 0.04 -7.32
CA ARG A 163 15.39 -1.00 -6.99
C ARG A 163 16.01 -0.82 -5.61
N ASP A 164 15.50 0.11 -4.82
CA ASP A 164 15.90 0.26 -3.41
C ASP A 164 15.20 -0.79 -2.53
N TYR A 165 15.60 -2.04 -2.70
CA TYR A 165 15.04 -3.17 -1.96
C TYR A 165 15.31 -3.08 -0.45
N LEU A 166 16.42 -2.48 -0.05
CA LEU A 166 16.73 -2.29 1.37
C LEU A 166 15.84 -1.23 2.00
N GLY A 167 15.55 -0.14 1.29
CA GLY A 167 14.59 0.87 1.72
C GLY A 167 13.19 0.27 1.92
N ALA A 168 12.72 -0.53 0.96
CA ALA A 168 11.43 -1.22 1.07
C ALA A 168 11.35 -2.13 2.31
N LEU A 169 12.39 -2.93 2.54
CA LEU A 169 12.45 -3.82 3.71
C LEU A 169 12.50 -3.03 5.02
N LYS A 170 13.27 -1.94 5.08
CA LYS A 170 13.38 -1.09 6.26
C LYS A 170 12.04 -0.47 6.67
N ASP A 171 11.25 -0.04 5.68
CA ASP A 171 9.95 0.60 5.94
C ASP A 171 8.84 -0.44 6.18
N PHE A 172 9.10 -1.71 5.85
CA PHE A 172 8.20 -2.82 6.14
C PHE A 172 8.38 -3.37 7.56
N TYR A 173 9.60 -3.39 8.12
CA TYR A 173 9.93 -3.90 9.46
C TYR A 173 10.07 -2.78 10.50
#